data_6db8d2f27954cfabee61b1df58a8208a
#
_entry.id   6db8d2f27954cfabee61b1df58a8208a
#
_cell.length_a   1.000
_cell.length_b   1.000
_cell.length_c   1.000
_cell.angle_alpha   90.00
_cell.angle_beta   90.00
_cell.angle_gamma   90.00
#
_symmetry.space_group_name_H-M   'P 1'
#
loop_
_entity.id
_entity.type
_entity.pdbx_description
1 polymer ?
#
loop_
_entity_poly.entity_id
_entity_poly.type
_entity_poly.pdbx_seq_one_letter_code
_entity_poly.pdbx_strand_id
1 'polypeptide(L)'
;MFEKFTKEARRAVTLAVDEAEIRGDSRINTEHLLLGVSNTAGLGQLGLSPEPLRRQLDRLDAEALEAVGIDPRLINEAVEDSRPTVKKRGHIPFTEAAKDVLKQALREAIELKDRHIGVEHIALALTTLSPKDRAVRALDGIDLDPAELRVSLIRALRKAS
;
A
#
# COMPACT_ATOMS: atom_id res chain seq x y z
N MET A 1 -15.55 12.43 2.47
CA MET A 1 -15.05 11.07 2.66
C MET A 1 -13.93 11.01 3.71
N PHE A 2 -12.91 11.88 3.62
CA PHE A 2 -11.77 11.86 4.55
C PHE A 2 -12.09 12.31 5.98
N GLU A 3 -13.23 12.94 6.21
CA GLU A 3 -13.66 13.39 7.54
C GLU A 3 -13.82 12.24 8.54
N LYS A 4 -14.19 11.05 8.06
CA LYS A 4 -14.35 9.85 8.90
C LYS A 4 -13.05 9.08 9.13
N PHE A 5 -11.99 9.43 8.42
CA PHE A 5 -10.69 8.80 8.61
C PHE A 5 -10.02 9.29 9.89
N THR A 6 -9.42 8.37 10.63
CA THR A 6 -8.59 8.75 11.77
C THR A 6 -7.37 9.53 11.29
N LYS A 7 -6.71 10.22 12.21
CA LYS A 7 -5.47 10.95 11.93
C LYS A 7 -4.40 10.03 11.34
N GLU A 8 -4.28 8.82 11.88
CA GLU A 8 -3.31 7.82 11.41
C GLU A 8 -3.67 7.28 10.02
N ALA A 9 -4.96 7.07 9.76
CA ALA A 9 -5.42 6.66 8.42
C ALA A 9 -5.13 7.74 7.37
N ARG A 10 -5.35 9.02 7.70
CA ARG A 10 -4.98 10.15 6.83
C ARG A 10 -3.48 10.19 6.58
N ARG A 11 -2.69 9.94 7.62
CA ARG A 11 -1.23 9.88 7.51
C ARG A 11 -0.80 8.74 6.57
N ALA A 12 -1.43 7.57 6.68
CA ALA A 12 -1.16 6.43 5.80
C ALA A 12 -1.41 6.79 4.34
N VAL A 13 -2.50 7.49 4.05
CA VAL A 13 -2.80 7.96 2.69
C VAL A 13 -1.76 8.98 2.22
N THR A 14 -1.34 9.91 3.07
CA THR A 14 -0.28 10.87 2.76
C THR A 14 1.04 10.15 2.47
N LEU A 15 1.38 9.14 3.26
CA LEU A 15 2.59 8.32 3.03
C LEU A 15 2.49 7.55 1.71
N ALA A 16 1.28 7.12 1.32
CA ALA A 16 1.07 6.48 0.02
C ALA A 16 1.40 7.43 -1.13
N VAL A 17 1.01 8.70 -1.01
CA VAL A 17 1.36 9.74 -1.98
C VAL A 17 2.88 9.91 -2.05
N ASP A 18 3.53 10.01 -0.90
CA ASP A 18 4.99 10.14 -0.82
C ASP A 18 5.71 8.96 -1.47
N GLU A 19 5.23 7.73 -1.24
CA GLU A 19 5.81 6.53 -1.85
C GLU A 19 5.67 6.56 -3.38
N ALA A 20 4.51 6.99 -3.89
CA ALA A 20 4.31 7.12 -5.33
C ALA A 20 5.29 8.15 -5.93
N GLU A 21 5.49 9.27 -5.26
CA GLU A 21 6.46 10.29 -5.68
C GLU A 21 7.90 9.77 -5.68
N ILE A 22 8.31 9.12 -4.60
CA ILE A 22 9.65 8.54 -4.44
C ILE A 22 9.93 7.50 -5.52
N ARG A 23 8.95 6.67 -5.85
CA ARG A 23 9.07 5.64 -6.87
C ARG A 23 8.95 6.19 -8.30
N GLY A 24 8.60 7.45 -8.46
CA GLY A 24 8.42 8.08 -9.77
C GLY A 24 7.14 7.64 -10.48
N ASP A 25 6.17 7.12 -9.75
CA ASP A 25 4.91 6.67 -10.31
C ASP A 25 3.97 7.86 -10.55
N SER A 26 3.23 7.81 -11.66
CA SER A 26 2.31 8.88 -12.06
C SER A 26 0.94 8.79 -11.39
N ARG A 27 0.67 7.70 -10.69
CA ARG A 27 -0.61 7.45 -10.02
C ARG A 27 -0.38 6.73 -8.69
N ILE A 28 -1.31 6.97 -7.76
CA ILE A 28 -1.31 6.27 -6.46
C ILE A 28 -2.15 5.01 -6.63
N ASN A 29 -1.51 3.86 -6.53
CA ASN A 29 -2.14 2.55 -6.69
C ASN A 29 -2.23 1.81 -5.35
N THR A 30 -2.75 0.61 -5.37
CA THR A 30 -2.94 -0.25 -4.19
C THR A 30 -1.63 -0.55 -3.46
N GLU A 31 -0.52 -0.78 -4.17
CA GLU A 31 0.79 -1.00 -3.56
C GLU A 31 1.28 0.21 -2.74
N HIS A 32 0.97 1.42 -3.19
CA HIS A 32 1.33 2.62 -2.45
C HIS A 32 0.51 2.74 -1.15
N LEU A 33 -0.77 2.39 -1.19
CA LEU A 33 -1.61 2.33 0.01
C LEU A 33 -1.09 1.28 0.99
N LEU A 34 -0.65 0.13 0.50
CA LEU A 34 -0.05 -0.91 1.33
C LEU A 34 1.21 -0.39 2.04
N LEU A 35 2.10 0.30 1.31
CA LEU A 35 3.31 0.90 1.89
C LEU A 35 2.96 1.97 2.92
N GLY A 36 1.97 2.83 2.64
CA GLY A 36 1.52 3.85 3.58
C GLY A 36 1.00 3.25 4.88
N VAL A 37 0.18 2.22 4.77
CA VAL A 37 -0.37 1.47 5.91
C VAL A 37 0.75 0.79 6.71
N SER A 38 1.73 0.21 6.04
CA SER A 38 2.85 -0.50 6.69
C SER A 38 3.77 0.44 7.50
N ASN A 39 3.76 1.73 7.18
CA ASN A 39 4.54 2.74 7.89
C ASN A 39 3.88 3.24 9.18
N THR A 40 2.67 2.80 9.48
CA THR A 40 1.96 3.23 10.68
C THR A 40 2.30 2.36 11.87
N ALA A 41 2.38 2.97 13.06
CA ALA A 41 2.68 2.27 14.30
C ALA A 41 1.61 1.21 14.59
N GLY A 42 2.02 0.05 15.06
CA GLY A 42 1.14 -1.05 15.45
C GLY A 42 0.95 -2.14 14.41
N LEU A 43 1.06 -1.84 13.12
CA LEU A 43 0.91 -2.86 12.08
C LEU A 43 2.19 -3.67 11.85
N GLY A 44 3.34 -3.17 12.30
CA GLY A 44 4.59 -3.93 12.30
C GLY A 44 4.53 -5.23 13.10
N GLN A 45 3.74 -5.25 14.17
CA GLN A 45 3.51 -6.45 15.00
C GLN A 45 2.76 -7.54 14.24
N LEU A 46 2.03 -7.18 13.20
CA LEU A 46 1.30 -8.11 12.33
C LEU A 46 2.13 -8.56 11.12
N GLY A 47 3.41 -8.18 11.08
CA GLY A 47 4.32 -8.53 9.99
C GLY A 47 4.33 -7.53 8.83
N LEU A 48 3.55 -6.44 8.91
CA LEU A 48 3.54 -5.39 7.91
C LEU A 48 4.68 -4.41 8.17
N SER A 49 5.73 -4.51 7.39
CA SER A 49 6.90 -3.64 7.49
C SER A 49 7.22 -3.05 6.11
N PRO A 50 7.53 -1.73 6.02
CA PRO A 50 7.68 -1.09 4.71
C PRO A 50 8.89 -1.59 3.92
N GLU A 51 10.03 -1.81 4.56
CA GLU A 51 11.25 -2.20 3.85
C GLU A 51 11.14 -3.55 3.10
N PRO A 52 10.68 -4.64 3.74
CA PRO A 52 10.47 -5.89 3.01
C PRO A 52 9.47 -5.75 1.87
N LEU A 53 8.40 -4.98 2.06
CA LEU A 53 7.39 -4.73 1.02
C LEU A 53 7.99 -3.96 -0.16
N ARG A 54 8.80 -2.93 0.10
CA ARG A 54 9.48 -2.18 -0.97
C ARG A 54 10.37 -3.10 -1.79
N ARG A 55 11.13 -3.98 -1.14
CA ARG A 55 11.98 -4.95 -1.83
C ARG A 55 11.17 -5.88 -2.73
N GLN A 56 10.00 -6.31 -2.25
CA GLN A 56 9.13 -7.17 -3.06
C GLN A 56 8.56 -6.42 -4.28
N LEU A 57 8.17 -5.17 -4.11
CA LEU A 57 7.70 -4.34 -5.22
C LEU A 57 8.80 -4.09 -6.25
N ASP A 58 10.02 -3.80 -5.79
CA ASP A 58 11.18 -3.64 -6.68
C ASP A 58 11.47 -4.93 -7.44
N ARG A 59 11.32 -6.08 -6.80
CA ARG A 59 11.47 -7.40 -7.43
C ARG A 59 10.40 -7.64 -8.49
N LEU A 60 9.15 -7.28 -8.21
CA LEU A 60 8.06 -7.38 -9.18
C LEU A 60 8.31 -6.48 -10.40
N ASP A 61 8.83 -5.28 -10.19
CA ASP A 61 9.21 -4.37 -11.27
C ASP A 61 10.34 -4.96 -12.12
N ALA A 62 11.36 -5.54 -11.48
CA ALA A 62 12.46 -6.19 -12.16
C ALA A 62 11.98 -7.38 -13.00
N GLU A 63 11.12 -8.22 -12.45
CA GLU A 63 10.52 -9.36 -13.17
C GLU A 63 9.70 -8.90 -14.38
N ALA A 64 8.94 -7.82 -14.25
CA ALA A 64 8.17 -7.26 -15.35
C ALA A 64 9.05 -6.75 -16.49
N LEU A 65 10.18 -6.09 -16.17
CA LEU A 65 11.15 -5.63 -17.14
C LEU A 65 11.84 -6.80 -17.85
N GLU A 66 12.25 -7.81 -17.11
CA GLU A 66 12.86 -9.03 -17.67
C GLU A 66 11.91 -9.76 -18.62
N ALA A 67 10.62 -9.80 -18.28
CA ALA A 67 9.61 -10.45 -19.10
C ALA A 67 9.47 -9.81 -20.49
N VAL A 68 9.79 -8.52 -20.64
CA VAL A 68 9.79 -7.82 -21.94
C VAL A 68 11.20 -7.64 -22.53
N GLY A 69 12.21 -8.34 -21.97
CA GLY A 69 13.58 -8.36 -22.50
C GLY A 69 14.43 -7.16 -22.10
N ILE A 70 14.05 -6.42 -21.07
CA ILE A 70 14.80 -5.27 -20.56
C ILE A 70 15.56 -5.68 -19.31
N ASP A 71 16.87 -5.41 -19.26
CA ASP A 71 17.66 -5.62 -18.05
C ASP A 71 17.36 -4.51 -17.04
N PRO A 72 16.82 -4.85 -15.85
CA PRO A 72 16.50 -3.86 -14.83
C PRO A 72 17.67 -2.99 -14.39
N ARG A 73 18.89 -3.54 -14.42
CA ARG A 73 20.11 -2.83 -14.03
C ARG A 73 20.40 -1.64 -14.93
N LEU A 74 20.12 -1.76 -16.23
CA LEU A 74 20.33 -0.69 -17.21
C LEU A 74 19.38 0.48 -16.97
N ILE A 75 18.14 0.22 -16.53
CA ILE A 75 17.18 1.27 -16.22
C ILE A 75 17.56 1.99 -14.92
N ASN A 76 17.97 1.26 -13.89
CA ASN A 76 18.39 1.85 -12.63
C ASN A 76 19.60 2.78 -12.82
N GLU A 77 20.59 2.38 -13.62
CA GLU A 77 21.74 3.21 -13.98
C GLU A 77 21.31 4.47 -14.73
N ALA A 78 20.43 4.34 -15.72
CA ALA A 78 19.93 5.47 -16.49
C ALA A 78 19.09 6.43 -15.64
N VAL A 79 18.31 5.91 -14.69
CA VAL A 79 17.50 6.71 -13.76
C VAL A 79 18.36 7.43 -12.73
N GLU A 80 19.42 6.79 -12.23
CA GLU A 80 20.37 7.44 -11.30
C GLU A 80 21.08 8.62 -11.95
N ASP A 81 21.49 8.47 -13.22
CA ASP A 81 22.15 9.52 -14.00
C ASP A 81 21.19 10.66 -14.40
N SER A 82 19.89 10.37 -14.50
CA SER A 82 18.89 11.31 -15.00
C SER A 82 17.92 11.80 -13.94
N ARG A 83 18.15 11.48 -12.65
CA ARG A 83 17.26 11.97 -11.57
C ARG A 83 17.12 13.48 -11.63
N PRO A 84 16.01 14.01 -12.15
CA PRO A 84 15.71 15.41 -11.92
C PRO A 84 15.53 15.57 -10.42
N THR A 85 16.10 16.63 -9.87
CA THR A 85 15.70 17.14 -8.55
C THR A 85 14.19 16.99 -8.43
N VAL A 86 13.76 16.28 -7.39
CA VAL A 86 12.35 15.95 -7.15
C VAL A 86 11.54 17.24 -7.23
N LYS A 87 11.03 17.55 -8.40
CA LYS A 87 9.94 18.50 -8.51
C LYS A 87 8.76 17.80 -7.89
N LYS A 88 8.31 18.26 -6.72
CA LYS A 88 7.02 17.90 -6.19
C LYS A 88 6.03 18.04 -7.35
N ARG A 89 5.70 16.95 -7.99
CA ARG A 89 4.60 16.96 -8.93
C ARG A 89 3.38 17.39 -8.14
N GLY A 90 2.62 18.32 -8.67
CA GLY A 90 1.33 18.65 -8.11
C GLY A 90 0.50 17.38 -7.94
N HIS A 91 -0.73 17.50 -7.67
CA HIS A 91 -1.67 16.42 -7.40
C HIS A 91 -1.46 15.14 -8.25
N ILE A 92 -1.06 14.05 -7.61
CA ILE A 92 -0.99 12.72 -8.23
C ILE A 92 -2.35 12.04 -8.04
N PRO A 93 -3.03 11.62 -9.13
CA PRO A 93 -4.35 11.00 -9.00
C PRO A 93 -4.27 9.56 -8.46
N PHE A 94 -5.32 9.14 -7.78
CA PHE A 94 -5.52 7.75 -7.39
C PHE A 94 -6.04 6.93 -8.57
N THR A 95 -5.58 5.68 -8.68
CA THR A 95 -6.19 4.73 -9.61
C THR A 95 -7.59 4.35 -9.13
N GLU A 96 -8.42 3.82 -10.04
CA GLU A 96 -9.74 3.30 -9.65
C GLU A 96 -9.62 2.19 -8.61
N ALA A 97 -8.62 1.30 -8.75
CA ALA A 97 -8.37 0.24 -7.78
C ALA A 97 -8.05 0.81 -6.39
N ALA A 98 -7.23 1.86 -6.31
CA ALA A 98 -6.92 2.51 -5.03
C ALA A 98 -8.15 3.20 -4.43
N LYS A 99 -8.96 3.86 -5.24
CA LYS A 99 -10.23 4.45 -4.78
C LYS A 99 -11.18 3.37 -4.24
N ASP A 100 -11.25 2.23 -4.91
CA ASP A 100 -12.08 1.11 -4.47
C ASP A 100 -11.62 0.54 -3.13
N VAL A 101 -10.30 0.50 -2.88
CA VAL A 101 -9.75 0.12 -1.56
C VAL A 101 -10.25 1.06 -0.48
N LEU A 102 -10.23 2.38 -0.72
CA LEU A 102 -10.71 3.35 0.26
C LEU A 102 -12.23 3.23 0.50
N LYS A 103 -13.00 2.95 -0.54
CA LYS A 103 -14.44 2.66 -0.41
C LYS A 103 -14.68 1.37 0.37
N GLN A 104 -13.89 0.34 0.12
CA GLN A 104 -13.98 -0.92 0.85
C GLN A 104 -13.59 -0.73 2.33
N ALA A 105 -12.62 0.12 2.63
CA ALA A 105 -12.27 0.46 4.01
C ALA A 105 -13.47 1.04 4.78
N LEU A 106 -14.27 1.88 4.14
CA LEU A 106 -15.52 2.38 4.71
C LEU A 106 -16.50 1.24 5.01
N ARG A 107 -16.67 0.31 4.07
CA ARG A 107 -17.53 -0.86 4.26
C ARG A 107 -17.06 -1.73 5.42
N GLU A 108 -15.76 -1.95 5.52
CA GLU A 108 -15.17 -2.72 6.63
C GLU A 108 -15.47 -2.06 7.98
N ALA A 109 -15.33 -0.74 8.07
CA ALA A 109 -15.65 -0.01 9.30
C ALA A 109 -17.12 -0.12 9.65
N ILE A 110 -18.02 -0.02 8.68
CA ILE A 110 -19.48 -0.16 8.89
C ILE A 110 -19.82 -1.57 9.39
N GLU A 111 -19.26 -2.60 8.77
CA GLU A 111 -19.50 -4.00 9.17
C GLU A 111 -19.05 -4.28 10.60
N LEU A 112 -17.92 -3.68 10.99
CA LEU A 112 -17.36 -3.81 12.34
C LEU A 112 -18.01 -2.85 13.34
N LYS A 113 -18.95 -2.02 12.89
CA LYS A 113 -19.65 -1.01 13.70
C LYS A 113 -18.73 0.03 14.31
N ASP A 114 -17.63 0.32 13.62
CA ASP A 114 -16.70 1.36 14.01
C ASP A 114 -17.15 2.71 13.47
N ARG A 115 -16.98 3.76 14.27
CA ARG A 115 -17.40 5.13 13.91
C ARG A 115 -16.43 5.83 12.97
N HIS A 116 -15.18 5.39 12.96
CA HIS A 116 -14.09 6.00 12.19
C HIS A 116 -13.40 4.94 11.35
N ILE A 117 -12.82 5.39 10.26
CA ILE A 117 -12.04 4.53 9.37
C ILE A 117 -10.57 4.64 9.79
N GLY A 118 -10.06 3.59 10.39
CA GLY A 118 -8.66 3.50 10.82
C GLY A 118 -7.76 2.86 9.78
N VAL A 119 -6.48 2.81 10.09
CA VAL A 119 -5.46 2.15 9.26
C VAL A 119 -5.79 0.68 9.06
N GLU A 120 -6.31 0.04 10.11
CA GLU A 120 -6.70 -1.37 10.11
C GLU A 120 -7.79 -1.65 9.08
N HIS A 121 -8.73 -0.72 8.90
CA HIS A 121 -9.80 -0.87 7.90
C HIS A 121 -9.25 -0.78 6.48
N ILE A 122 -8.25 0.09 6.25
CA ILE A 122 -7.56 0.17 4.95
C ILE A 122 -6.81 -1.14 4.70
N ALA A 123 -6.11 -1.65 5.71
CA ALA A 123 -5.41 -2.94 5.61
C ALA A 123 -6.39 -4.10 5.33
N LEU A 124 -7.54 -4.12 6.01
CA LEU A 124 -8.61 -5.10 5.73
C LEU A 124 -9.07 -5.04 4.28
N ALA A 125 -9.28 -3.83 3.78
CA ALA A 125 -9.68 -3.63 2.38
C ALA A 125 -8.63 -4.19 1.40
N LEU A 126 -7.36 -4.01 1.70
CA LEU A 126 -6.25 -4.56 0.88
C LEU A 126 -6.26 -6.08 0.84
N THR A 127 -6.73 -6.75 1.91
CA THR A 127 -6.83 -8.22 1.93
C THR A 127 -7.93 -8.77 1.02
N THR A 128 -8.85 -7.93 0.54
CA THR A 128 -9.94 -8.35 -0.34
C THR A 128 -9.59 -8.28 -1.83
N LEU A 129 -8.40 -7.80 -2.16
CA LEU A 129 -7.95 -7.65 -3.54
C LEU A 129 -7.67 -9.02 -4.18
N SER A 130 -7.70 -9.05 -5.51
CA SER A 130 -7.35 -10.24 -6.29
C SER A 130 -5.92 -10.70 -5.98
N PRO A 131 -5.64 -12.02 -5.97
CA PRO A 131 -4.29 -12.54 -5.84
C PRO A 131 -3.30 -12.02 -6.90
N LYS A 132 -3.81 -11.52 -8.02
CA LYS A 132 -2.98 -10.92 -9.08
C LYS A 132 -2.61 -9.46 -8.82
N ASP A 133 -3.26 -8.81 -7.85
CA ASP A 133 -2.96 -7.42 -7.50
C ASP A 133 -1.54 -7.33 -6.92
N ARG A 134 -0.82 -6.28 -7.29
CA ARG A 134 0.57 -6.08 -6.85
C ARG A 134 0.71 -6.01 -5.33
N ALA A 135 -0.26 -5.39 -4.65
CA ALA A 135 -0.27 -5.32 -3.19
C ALA A 135 -0.32 -6.72 -2.58
N VAL A 136 -1.20 -7.59 -3.08
CA VAL A 136 -1.32 -8.97 -2.61
C VAL A 136 -0.06 -9.79 -2.95
N ARG A 137 0.49 -9.60 -4.13
CA ARG A 137 1.74 -10.28 -4.53
C ARG A 137 2.91 -9.86 -3.63
N ALA A 138 2.96 -8.60 -3.22
CA ALA A 138 3.97 -8.13 -2.28
C ALA A 138 3.79 -8.77 -0.89
N LEU A 139 2.55 -8.93 -0.43
CA LEU A 139 2.26 -9.64 0.82
C LEU A 139 2.71 -11.09 0.76
N ASP A 140 2.41 -11.79 -0.33
CA ASP A 140 2.87 -13.16 -0.54
C ASP A 140 4.41 -13.25 -0.51
N GLY A 141 5.08 -12.28 -1.06
CA GLY A 141 6.55 -12.22 -1.10
C GLY A 141 7.21 -12.07 0.28
N ILE A 142 6.47 -11.60 1.28
CA ILE A 142 6.93 -11.53 2.67
C ILE A 142 6.27 -12.59 3.56
N ASP A 143 5.71 -13.62 2.94
CA ASP A 143 5.05 -14.75 3.61
C ASP A 143 3.85 -14.34 4.49
N LEU A 144 3.14 -13.28 4.11
CA LEU A 144 1.91 -12.85 4.75
C LEU A 144 0.71 -13.27 3.90
N ASP A 145 -0.01 -14.28 4.36
CA ASP A 145 -1.28 -14.67 3.74
C ASP A 145 -2.36 -13.63 4.05
N PRO A 146 -3.03 -13.07 3.02
CA PRO A 146 -4.09 -12.09 3.23
C PRO A 146 -5.21 -12.55 4.17
N ALA A 147 -5.61 -13.83 4.11
CA ALA A 147 -6.65 -14.37 4.99
C ALA A 147 -6.20 -14.38 6.46
N GLU A 148 -4.96 -14.77 6.73
CA GLU A 148 -4.39 -14.78 8.08
C GLU A 148 -4.22 -13.34 8.60
N LEU A 149 -3.76 -12.44 7.74
CA LEU A 149 -3.63 -11.02 8.07
C LEU A 149 -4.98 -10.43 8.45
N ARG A 150 -6.03 -10.76 7.70
CA ARG A 150 -7.39 -10.30 7.99
C ARG A 150 -7.85 -10.74 9.37
N VAL A 151 -7.63 -12.00 9.73
CA VAL A 151 -7.96 -12.52 11.07
C VAL A 151 -7.21 -11.75 12.17
N SER A 152 -5.92 -11.50 11.96
CA SER A 152 -5.08 -10.78 12.91
C SER A 152 -5.54 -9.32 13.07
N LEU A 153 -5.91 -8.66 11.98
CA LEU A 153 -6.42 -7.27 11.99
C LEU A 153 -7.74 -7.16 12.76
N ILE A 154 -8.69 -8.05 12.49
CA ILE A 154 -9.98 -8.07 13.18
C ILE A 154 -9.78 -8.32 14.68
N ARG A 155 -8.89 -9.22 15.03
CA ARG A 155 -8.54 -9.51 16.43
C ARG A 155 -7.94 -8.28 17.12
N ALA A 156 -7.05 -7.57 16.44
CA ALA A 156 -6.44 -6.34 16.96
C ALA A 156 -7.49 -5.24 17.19
N LEU A 157 -8.43 -5.07 16.27
CA LEU A 157 -9.54 -4.11 16.39
C LEU A 157 -10.47 -4.44 17.56
N ARG A 158 -10.75 -5.72 17.79
CA ARG A 158 -11.59 -6.16 18.89
C ARG A 158 -10.96 -5.93 20.26
N LYS A 159 -9.64 -6.04 20.35
CA LYS A 159 -8.89 -5.76 21.59
C LYS A 159 -8.83 -4.27 21.93
N ALA A 160 -8.94 -3.41 20.90
CA ALA A 160 -8.89 -1.96 21.08
C ALA A 160 -10.23 -1.33 21.42
N SER A 161 -11.33 -2.09 21.33
CA SER A 161 -12.68 -1.61 21.66
C SER A 161 -13.06 -1.85 23.11
#